data_e80f35f1b380c6f78530d72608380de0
#
_entry.id   e80f35f1b380c6f78530d72608380de0
#
_cell.length_a   1.000
_cell.length_b   1.000
_cell.length_c   1.000
_cell.angle_alpha   90.00
_cell.angle_beta   90.00
_cell.angle_gamma   90.00
#
_symmetry.space_group_name_H-M   'P 1'
#
loop_
_entity.id
_entity.type
_entity.pdbx_description
1 polymer ?
#
loop_
_entity_poly.entity_id
_entity_poly.type
_entity_poly.pdbx_seq_one_letter_code
_entity_poly.pdbx_strand_id
1 'polypeptide(L)'
;LMLARYSFKVYLDSHTILLRTIASLVEAIEAKDPYTHGHSQRVAYISCEICKVMGCSRAFTDQVMMAALLHDTGKIGVEDAVLRKPGPLTPEEYDIIKQHPVVGRRIIESINLPATVNDAVLYHHRRFDGTGYPPEGPASGELPLSAAILAVADTYDAIISDRPYRAGLTKARAREILEEAAGTQLDPKVVKAFLAIESRLRLEEAEKSLLYSI
;
A
#
# COMPACT_ATOMS: atom_id res chain seq x y z
N LEU A 1 -7.23 18.06 35.79
CA LEU A 1 -6.09 17.22 35.47
C LEU A 1 -6.49 15.74 35.29
N MET A 2 -7.27 15.17 36.21
CA MET A 2 -7.69 13.76 36.19
C MET A 2 -8.55 13.40 34.97
N LEU A 3 -9.57 14.22 34.64
CA LEU A 3 -10.42 14.06 33.46
C LEU A 3 -9.62 14.12 32.14
N ALA A 4 -8.67 15.05 32.02
CA ALA A 4 -7.85 15.17 30.82
C ALA A 4 -6.94 13.93 30.62
N ARG A 5 -6.36 13.39 31.70
CA ARG A 5 -5.59 12.14 31.65
C ARG A 5 -6.45 10.94 31.29
N TYR A 6 -7.66 10.87 31.83
CA TYR A 6 -8.60 9.80 31.49
C TYR A 6 -9.04 9.88 30.02
N SER A 7 -9.45 11.07 29.54
CA SER A 7 -9.83 11.26 28.13
C SER A 7 -8.68 10.93 27.18
N PHE A 8 -7.45 11.34 27.53
CA PHE A 8 -6.27 11.04 26.73
C PHE A 8 -5.98 9.52 26.68
N LYS A 9 -6.12 8.83 27.83
CA LYS A 9 -5.97 7.38 27.89
C LYS A 9 -7.02 6.67 27.04
N VAL A 10 -8.29 7.05 27.17
CA VAL A 10 -9.37 6.47 26.35
C VAL A 10 -9.13 6.70 24.86
N TYR A 11 -8.65 7.89 24.48
CA TYR A 11 -8.27 8.18 23.10
C TYR A 11 -7.16 7.24 22.59
N LEU A 12 -6.08 7.08 23.37
CA LEU A 12 -4.99 6.18 23.00
C LEU A 12 -5.44 4.72 22.91
N ASP A 13 -6.23 4.25 23.88
CA ASP A 13 -6.76 2.88 23.90
C ASP A 13 -7.66 2.62 22.67
N SER A 14 -8.53 3.59 22.33
CA SER A 14 -9.40 3.50 21.15
C SER A 14 -8.61 3.48 19.85
N HIS A 15 -7.58 4.32 19.74
CA HIS A 15 -6.70 4.36 18.57
C HIS A 15 -5.94 3.04 18.39
N THR A 16 -5.41 2.50 19.49
CA THR A 16 -4.71 1.20 19.49
C THR A 16 -5.65 0.05 19.06
N ILE A 17 -6.89 0.04 19.59
CA ILE A 17 -7.89 -0.97 19.22
C ILE A 17 -8.21 -0.87 17.71
N LEU A 18 -8.42 0.33 17.19
CA LEU A 18 -8.68 0.56 15.78
C LEU A 18 -7.57 -0.02 14.90
N LEU A 19 -6.32 0.32 15.20
CA LEU A 19 -5.17 -0.15 14.41
C LEU A 19 -5.00 -1.68 14.48
N ARG A 20 -5.20 -2.27 15.65
CA ARG A 20 -5.18 -3.74 15.80
C ARG A 20 -6.32 -4.41 15.03
N THR A 21 -7.50 -3.81 15.02
CA THR A 21 -8.64 -4.30 14.22
C THR A 21 -8.33 -4.24 12.74
N ILE A 22 -7.76 -3.13 12.26
CA ILE A 22 -7.29 -3.00 10.87
C ILE A 22 -6.25 -4.07 10.55
N ALA A 23 -5.25 -4.26 11.39
CA ALA A 23 -4.22 -5.29 11.19
C ALA A 23 -4.82 -6.69 11.09
N SER A 24 -5.76 -7.05 11.97
CA SER A 24 -6.45 -8.35 11.92
C SER A 24 -7.30 -8.52 10.65
N LEU A 25 -7.92 -7.45 10.16
CA LEU A 25 -8.66 -7.48 8.89
C LEU A 25 -7.72 -7.67 7.70
N VAL A 26 -6.58 -6.99 7.71
CA VAL A 26 -5.53 -7.14 6.68
C VAL A 26 -5.01 -8.58 6.66
N GLU A 27 -4.69 -9.15 7.82
CA GLU A 27 -4.27 -10.55 7.94
C GLU A 27 -5.32 -11.53 7.39
N ALA A 28 -6.61 -11.27 7.64
CA ALA A 28 -7.70 -12.09 7.12
C ALA A 28 -7.80 -12.01 5.59
N ILE A 29 -7.52 -10.85 5.00
CA ILE A 29 -7.52 -10.64 3.55
C ILE A 29 -6.27 -11.29 2.93
N GLU A 30 -5.10 -11.12 3.54
CA GLU A 30 -3.86 -11.76 3.11
C GLU A 30 -3.95 -13.29 3.20
N ALA A 31 -4.69 -13.84 4.18
CA ALA A 31 -4.96 -15.27 4.25
C ALA A 31 -5.80 -15.79 3.06
N LYS A 32 -6.58 -14.92 2.41
CA LYS A 32 -7.30 -15.23 1.17
C LYS A 32 -6.34 -15.27 -0.03
N ASP A 33 -5.33 -14.40 -0.06
CA ASP A 33 -4.29 -14.33 -1.07
C ASP A 33 -2.96 -14.82 -0.47
N PRO A 34 -2.62 -16.11 -0.57
CA PRO A 34 -1.47 -16.70 0.11
C PRO A 34 -0.11 -16.12 -0.31
N TYR A 35 -0.11 -15.24 -1.30
CA TYR A 35 1.09 -14.60 -1.83
C TYR A 35 1.36 -13.22 -1.23
N THR A 36 0.47 -12.75 -0.36
CA THR A 36 0.55 -11.40 0.23
C THR A 36 0.86 -11.41 1.72
N HIS A 37 1.28 -12.55 2.30
CA HIS A 37 1.64 -12.57 3.72
C HIS A 37 2.73 -11.55 4.05
N GLY A 38 2.44 -10.63 4.98
CA GLY A 38 3.33 -9.55 5.36
C GLY A 38 3.56 -8.45 4.31
N HIS A 39 2.93 -8.55 3.13
CA HIS A 39 3.05 -7.58 2.06
C HIS A 39 2.57 -6.19 2.49
N SER A 40 1.36 -6.09 3.02
CA SER A 40 0.80 -4.80 3.44
C SER A 40 1.66 -4.11 4.50
N GLN A 41 2.27 -4.88 5.42
CA GLN A 41 3.17 -4.36 6.44
C GLN A 41 4.48 -3.86 5.84
N ARG A 42 5.07 -4.59 4.87
CA ARG A 42 6.29 -4.15 4.18
C ARG A 42 6.03 -2.91 3.34
N VAL A 43 4.93 -2.87 2.59
CA VAL A 43 4.50 -1.70 1.81
C VAL A 43 4.28 -0.49 2.72
N ALA A 44 3.63 -0.66 3.88
CA ALA A 44 3.43 0.41 4.85
C ALA A 44 4.76 0.94 5.40
N TYR A 45 5.68 0.04 5.75
CA TYR A 45 7.02 0.42 6.21
C TYR A 45 7.79 1.22 5.16
N ILE A 46 7.85 0.72 3.91
CA ILE A 46 8.53 1.40 2.81
C ILE A 46 7.91 2.79 2.57
N SER A 47 6.59 2.87 2.55
CA SER A 47 5.85 4.12 2.37
C SER A 47 6.18 5.15 3.46
N CYS A 48 6.25 4.72 4.71
CA CYS A 48 6.65 5.59 5.83
C CYS A 48 8.09 6.10 5.68
N GLU A 49 9.02 5.25 5.26
CA GLU A 49 10.41 5.65 5.05
C GLU A 49 10.54 6.64 3.88
N ILE A 50 9.77 6.46 2.79
CA ILE A 50 9.69 7.45 1.69
C ILE A 50 9.15 8.78 2.23
N CYS A 51 8.05 8.78 2.99
CA CYS A 51 7.47 9.98 3.60
C CYS A 51 8.49 10.76 4.43
N LYS A 52 9.30 10.07 5.25
CA LYS A 52 10.35 10.69 6.08
C LYS A 52 11.38 11.43 5.24
N VAL A 53 11.88 10.82 4.16
CA VAL A 53 12.88 11.44 3.27
C VAL A 53 12.27 12.60 2.48
N MET A 54 11.00 12.51 2.13
CA MET A 54 10.29 13.60 1.45
C MET A 54 9.88 14.74 2.39
N GLY A 55 10.14 14.63 3.71
CA GLY A 55 9.81 15.66 4.68
C GLY A 55 8.30 15.80 4.94
N CYS A 56 7.54 14.74 4.76
CA CYS A 56 6.10 14.72 5.02
C CYS A 56 5.81 14.93 6.51
N SER A 57 4.67 15.55 6.81
CA SER A 57 4.22 15.68 8.19
C SER A 57 3.89 14.31 8.80
N ARG A 58 3.96 14.19 10.13
CA ARG A 58 3.58 12.95 10.82
C ARG A 58 2.15 12.55 10.49
N ALA A 59 1.22 13.48 10.52
CA ALA A 59 -0.18 13.20 10.22
C ALA A 59 -0.37 12.63 8.79
N PHE A 60 0.35 13.16 7.80
CA PHE A 60 0.32 12.61 6.44
C PHE A 60 0.96 11.22 6.38
N THR A 61 2.10 11.01 7.06
CA THR A 61 2.75 9.69 7.13
C THR A 61 1.84 8.63 7.74
N ASP A 62 1.14 8.97 8.83
CA ASP A 62 0.18 8.06 9.49
C ASP A 62 -0.99 7.71 8.53
N GLN A 63 -1.46 8.67 7.72
CA GLN A 63 -2.49 8.41 6.71
C GLN A 63 -1.98 7.52 5.57
N VAL A 64 -0.75 7.74 5.09
CA VAL A 64 -0.13 6.89 4.05
C VAL A 64 0.10 5.48 4.58
N MET A 65 0.55 5.33 5.83
CA MET A 65 0.68 4.03 6.48
C MET A 65 -0.65 3.28 6.52
N MET A 66 -1.73 3.95 6.91
CA MET A 66 -3.06 3.37 6.96
C MET A 66 -3.54 2.96 5.56
N ALA A 67 -3.30 3.81 4.55
CA ALA A 67 -3.63 3.49 3.17
C ALA A 67 -2.88 2.26 2.66
N ALA A 68 -1.60 2.15 3.00
CA ALA A 68 -0.77 1.01 2.62
C ALA A 68 -1.26 -0.31 3.25
N LEU A 69 -1.72 -0.27 4.50
CA LEU A 69 -2.34 -1.45 5.12
C LEU A 69 -3.65 -1.85 4.45
N LEU A 70 -4.42 -0.89 3.94
CA LEU A 70 -5.78 -1.10 3.45
C LEU A 70 -5.89 -1.20 1.92
N HIS A 71 -4.81 -0.97 1.15
CA HIS A 71 -4.89 -0.79 -0.31
C HIS A 71 -5.49 -1.99 -1.03
N ASP A 72 -5.21 -3.18 -0.54
CA ASP A 72 -5.63 -4.44 -1.11
C ASP A 72 -6.93 -5.02 -0.51
N THR A 73 -7.61 -4.29 0.38
CA THR A 73 -8.85 -4.77 1.03
C THR A 73 -9.94 -5.14 0.04
N GLY A 74 -9.96 -4.52 -1.12
CA GLY A 74 -10.94 -4.83 -2.18
C GLY A 74 -10.75 -6.21 -2.82
N LYS A 75 -9.63 -6.88 -2.63
CA LYS A 75 -9.41 -8.27 -3.08
C LYS A 75 -10.38 -9.26 -2.43
N ILE A 76 -11.04 -8.88 -1.33
CA ILE A 76 -12.12 -9.69 -0.74
C ILE A 76 -13.25 -9.94 -1.73
N GLY A 77 -13.49 -9.02 -2.66
CA GLY A 77 -14.50 -9.14 -3.72
C GLY A 77 -14.08 -9.98 -4.93
N VAL A 78 -12.83 -10.42 -5.00
CA VAL A 78 -12.32 -11.25 -6.09
C VAL A 78 -12.58 -12.72 -5.79
N GLU A 79 -13.07 -13.49 -6.76
CA GLU A 79 -13.29 -14.93 -6.62
C GLU A 79 -11.96 -15.66 -6.40
N ASP A 80 -11.95 -16.67 -5.52
CA ASP A 80 -10.76 -17.45 -5.20
C ASP A 80 -10.17 -18.15 -6.42
N ALA A 81 -11.00 -18.59 -7.35
CA ALA A 81 -10.57 -19.22 -8.60
C ALA A 81 -9.72 -18.28 -9.48
N VAL A 82 -9.98 -16.97 -9.41
CA VAL A 82 -9.21 -15.94 -10.13
C VAL A 82 -7.99 -15.53 -9.31
N LEU A 83 -8.19 -15.24 -8.02
CA LEU A 83 -7.13 -14.73 -7.15
C LEU A 83 -5.99 -15.73 -6.95
N ARG A 84 -6.33 -17.03 -6.85
CA ARG A 84 -5.41 -18.14 -6.61
C ARG A 84 -5.07 -18.94 -7.86
N LYS A 85 -5.38 -18.41 -9.05
CA LYS A 85 -5.16 -19.14 -10.30
C LYS A 85 -3.68 -19.49 -10.48
N PRO A 86 -3.36 -20.79 -10.67
CA PRO A 86 -2.00 -21.20 -10.94
C PRO A 86 -1.63 -20.95 -12.42
N GLY A 87 -1.32 -19.74 -12.79
CA GLY A 87 -0.94 -19.38 -14.16
C GLY A 87 -1.33 -17.95 -14.55
N PRO A 88 -1.06 -17.55 -15.78
CA PRO A 88 -1.43 -16.22 -16.25
C PRO A 88 -2.95 -16.05 -16.26
N LEU A 89 -3.39 -14.84 -15.90
CA LEU A 89 -4.80 -14.46 -15.96
C LEU A 89 -5.22 -14.20 -17.42
N THR A 90 -6.47 -14.51 -17.75
CA THR A 90 -7.08 -14.02 -18.99
C THR A 90 -7.34 -12.51 -18.88
N PRO A 91 -7.58 -11.81 -20.00
CA PRO A 91 -7.95 -10.40 -19.95
C PRO A 91 -9.18 -10.12 -19.07
N GLU A 92 -10.18 -11.00 -19.12
CA GLU A 92 -11.42 -10.90 -18.34
C GLU A 92 -11.16 -11.11 -16.84
N GLU A 93 -10.33 -12.09 -16.47
CA GLU A 93 -9.92 -12.33 -15.09
C GLU A 93 -9.07 -11.15 -14.56
N TYR A 94 -8.22 -10.59 -15.39
CA TYR A 94 -7.45 -9.40 -15.02
C TYR A 94 -8.35 -8.18 -14.81
N ASP A 95 -9.42 -8.03 -15.62
CA ASP A 95 -10.41 -6.96 -15.42
C ASP A 95 -11.16 -7.09 -14.11
N ILE A 96 -11.41 -8.33 -13.63
CA ILE A 96 -11.98 -8.56 -12.30
C ILE A 96 -11.01 -8.06 -11.22
N ILE A 97 -9.73 -8.40 -11.32
CA ILE A 97 -8.72 -7.95 -10.34
C ILE A 97 -8.60 -6.42 -10.34
N LYS A 98 -8.65 -5.77 -11.50
CA LYS A 98 -8.57 -4.30 -11.61
C LYS A 98 -9.69 -3.56 -10.86
N GLN A 99 -10.74 -4.24 -10.42
CA GLN A 99 -11.80 -3.63 -9.64
C GLN A 99 -11.44 -3.47 -8.14
N HIS A 100 -10.39 -4.16 -7.64
CA HIS A 100 -10.12 -4.14 -6.20
C HIS A 100 -9.87 -2.73 -5.62
N PRO A 101 -9.26 -1.73 -6.30
CA PRO A 101 -9.11 -0.41 -5.71
C PRO A 101 -10.45 0.30 -5.50
N VAL A 102 -11.39 0.12 -6.44
CA VAL A 102 -12.74 0.69 -6.36
C VAL A 102 -13.54 0.00 -5.26
N VAL A 103 -13.47 -1.32 -5.17
CA VAL A 103 -14.12 -2.11 -4.11
C VAL A 103 -13.49 -1.76 -2.75
N GLY A 104 -12.17 -1.68 -2.67
CA GLY A 104 -11.44 -1.31 -1.46
C GLY A 104 -11.86 0.07 -0.94
N ARG A 105 -11.86 1.09 -1.81
CA ARG A 105 -12.36 2.41 -1.45
C ARG A 105 -13.78 2.36 -0.89
N ARG A 106 -14.70 1.65 -1.55
CA ARG A 106 -16.09 1.52 -1.08
C ARG A 106 -16.18 0.87 0.31
N ILE A 107 -15.33 -0.11 0.61
CA ILE A 107 -15.28 -0.76 1.92
C ILE A 107 -14.83 0.25 2.98
N ILE A 108 -13.74 0.97 2.75
CA ILE A 108 -13.17 1.88 3.74
C ILE A 108 -13.95 3.21 3.88
N GLU A 109 -14.79 3.56 2.90
CA GLU A 109 -15.63 4.76 2.95
C GLU A 109 -16.58 4.76 4.15
N SER A 110 -17.04 3.56 4.59
CA SER A 110 -17.91 3.40 5.75
C SER A 110 -17.28 3.81 7.09
N ILE A 111 -15.96 3.85 7.17
CA ILE A 111 -15.20 4.22 8.39
C ILE A 111 -14.72 5.68 8.38
N ASN A 112 -15.15 6.47 7.39
CA ASN A 112 -14.92 7.91 7.29
C ASN A 112 -13.44 8.31 7.46
N LEU A 113 -12.54 7.63 6.76
CA LEU A 113 -11.11 7.94 6.76
C LEU A 113 -10.81 9.24 5.97
N PRO A 114 -9.67 9.90 6.25
CA PRO A 114 -9.24 11.06 5.49
C PRO A 114 -9.19 10.82 3.97
N ALA A 115 -9.46 11.86 3.17
CA ALA A 115 -9.41 11.78 1.71
C ALA A 115 -8.06 11.22 1.21
N THR A 116 -6.95 11.59 1.86
CA THR A 116 -5.61 11.06 1.56
C THR A 116 -5.55 9.53 1.55
N VAL A 117 -6.25 8.86 2.48
CA VAL A 117 -6.30 7.39 2.57
C VAL A 117 -7.17 6.85 1.44
N ASN A 118 -8.35 7.44 1.24
CA ASN A 118 -9.29 7.01 0.18
C ASN A 118 -8.66 7.15 -1.21
N ASP A 119 -7.96 8.26 -1.47
CA ASP A 119 -7.30 8.51 -2.75
C ASP A 119 -6.13 7.55 -2.98
N ALA A 120 -5.34 7.26 -1.94
CA ALA A 120 -4.25 6.32 -2.06
C ALA A 120 -4.76 4.90 -2.37
N VAL A 121 -5.80 4.42 -1.66
CA VAL A 121 -6.42 3.11 -1.92
C VAL A 121 -7.03 3.04 -3.31
N LEU A 122 -7.67 4.12 -3.79
CA LEU A 122 -8.30 4.13 -5.11
C LEU A 122 -7.29 4.19 -6.24
N TYR A 123 -6.21 4.96 -6.08
CA TYR A 123 -5.34 5.34 -7.19
C TYR A 123 -3.94 4.69 -7.15
N HIS A 124 -3.65 3.74 -6.26
CA HIS A 124 -2.32 3.13 -6.16
C HIS A 124 -1.89 2.36 -7.43
N HIS A 125 -2.83 1.99 -8.29
CA HIS A 125 -2.55 1.43 -9.62
C HIS A 125 -2.76 2.42 -10.78
N ARG A 126 -3.07 3.67 -10.45
CA ARG A 126 -3.05 4.74 -11.43
C ARG A 126 -1.61 5.12 -11.71
N ARG A 127 -1.27 5.22 -12.97
CA ARG A 127 0.10 5.51 -13.40
C ARG A 127 0.35 7.02 -13.43
N PHE A 128 1.60 7.42 -13.27
CA PHE A 128 2.01 8.82 -13.33
C PHE A 128 1.71 9.46 -14.69
N ASP A 129 1.80 8.69 -15.79
CA ASP A 129 1.45 9.13 -17.14
C ASP A 129 -0.07 9.31 -17.38
N GLY A 130 -0.89 9.12 -16.35
CA GLY A 130 -2.35 9.27 -16.44
C GLY A 130 -3.07 8.05 -17.03
N THR A 131 -2.38 6.94 -17.25
CA THR A 131 -2.96 5.63 -17.61
C THR A 131 -3.16 4.74 -16.38
N GLY A 132 -3.39 3.44 -16.56
CA GLY A 132 -3.62 2.52 -15.45
C GLY A 132 -5.07 2.47 -15.01
N TYR A 133 -5.33 2.01 -13.78
CA TYR A 133 -6.69 1.84 -13.27
C TYR A 133 -6.89 2.40 -11.85
N PRO A 134 -8.13 2.82 -11.52
CA PRO A 134 -9.30 2.93 -12.40
C PRO A 134 -9.09 3.95 -13.53
N PRO A 135 -9.79 3.80 -14.67
CA PRO A 135 -9.60 4.72 -15.81
C PRO A 135 -10.02 6.16 -15.51
N GLU A 136 -11.05 6.32 -14.65
CA GLU A 136 -11.46 7.62 -14.12
C GLU A 136 -10.54 8.02 -12.98
N GLY A 137 -9.71 9.02 -13.19
CA GLY A 137 -8.76 9.45 -12.17
C GLY A 137 -7.92 10.66 -12.58
N PRO A 138 -6.92 11.01 -11.77
CA PRO A 138 -6.04 12.14 -12.02
C PRO A 138 -5.37 12.07 -13.39
N ALA A 139 -5.18 13.24 -14.00
CA ALA A 139 -4.42 13.38 -15.24
C ALA A 139 -2.92 13.08 -15.02
N SER A 140 -2.18 13.02 -16.12
CA SER A 140 -0.72 12.84 -16.08
C SER A 140 -0.07 13.91 -15.21
N GLY A 141 0.76 13.45 -14.27
CA GLY A 141 1.47 14.33 -13.32
C GLY A 141 0.65 14.85 -12.14
N GLU A 142 -0.66 14.54 -12.07
CA GLU A 142 -1.57 15.02 -11.02
C GLU A 142 -1.93 13.94 -9.99
N LEU A 143 -1.22 12.82 -9.99
CA LEU A 143 -1.46 11.74 -9.05
C LEU A 143 -1.29 12.22 -7.60
N PRO A 144 -2.25 11.98 -6.69
CA PRO A 144 -2.10 12.31 -5.28
C PRO A 144 -0.80 11.72 -4.71
N LEU A 145 -0.04 12.52 -3.94
CA LEU A 145 1.25 12.10 -3.41
C LEU A 145 1.15 10.80 -2.60
N SER A 146 0.08 10.59 -1.85
CA SER A 146 -0.16 9.36 -1.10
C SER A 146 -0.27 8.14 -2.02
N ALA A 147 -0.97 8.25 -3.14
CA ALA A 147 -1.08 7.20 -4.14
C ALA A 147 0.26 6.94 -4.85
N ALA A 148 1.00 8.01 -5.17
CA ALA A 148 2.31 7.91 -5.80
C ALA A 148 3.33 7.19 -4.89
N ILE A 149 3.34 7.51 -3.58
CA ILE A 149 4.21 6.84 -2.61
C ILE A 149 3.84 5.36 -2.50
N LEU A 150 2.55 5.07 -2.38
CA LEU A 150 2.05 3.70 -2.29
C LEU A 150 2.39 2.88 -3.53
N ALA A 151 2.21 3.46 -4.74
CA ALA A 151 2.55 2.79 -6.00
C ALA A 151 4.04 2.39 -6.09
N VAL A 152 4.96 3.24 -5.63
CA VAL A 152 6.40 2.90 -5.60
C VAL A 152 6.68 1.79 -4.60
N ALA A 153 6.12 1.87 -3.39
CA ALA A 153 6.34 0.89 -2.33
C ALA A 153 5.79 -0.49 -2.72
N ASP A 154 4.55 -0.54 -3.23
CA ASP A 154 3.90 -1.76 -3.70
C ASP A 154 4.66 -2.39 -4.88
N THR A 155 5.03 -1.60 -5.88
CA THR A 155 5.82 -2.07 -7.03
C THR A 155 7.14 -2.68 -6.58
N TYR A 156 7.85 -2.03 -5.66
CA TYR A 156 9.12 -2.56 -5.15
C TYR A 156 8.93 -3.88 -4.42
N ASP A 157 8.00 -3.95 -3.46
CA ASP A 157 7.73 -5.18 -2.71
C ASP A 157 7.30 -6.31 -3.64
N ALA A 158 6.45 -6.01 -4.63
CA ALA A 158 6.02 -6.99 -5.62
C ALA A 158 7.16 -7.54 -6.50
N ILE A 159 8.20 -6.75 -6.76
CA ILE A 159 9.36 -7.16 -7.55
C ILE A 159 10.30 -8.07 -6.76
N ILE A 160 10.55 -7.76 -5.49
CA ILE A 160 11.54 -8.49 -4.68
C ILE A 160 10.96 -9.70 -3.94
N SER A 161 9.63 -9.78 -3.81
CA SER A 161 8.95 -10.90 -3.14
C SER A 161 8.78 -12.09 -4.07
N ASP A 162 8.92 -13.30 -3.48
CA ASP A 162 8.63 -14.55 -4.18
C ASP A 162 7.14 -14.63 -4.52
N ARG A 163 6.83 -15.08 -5.72
CA ARG A 163 5.48 -15.39 -6.18
C ARG A 163 5.43 -16.80 -6.73
N PRO A 164 4.28 -17.48 -6.79
CA PRO A 164 4.19 -18.90 -7.17
C PRO A 164 4.89 -19.27 -8.46
N TYR A 165 4.99 -18.31 -9.37
CA TYR A 165 5.51 -18.51 -10.72
C TYR A 165 6.84 -17.81 -10.96
N ARG A 166 7.35 -17.09 -9.94
CA ARG A 166 8.54 -16.25 -10.10
C ARG A 166 9.22 -16.03 -8.75
N ALA A 167 10.48 -16.40 -8.66
CA ALA A 167 11.33 -15.93 -7.56
C ALA A 167 11.45 -14.41 -7.58
N GLY A 168 11.54 -13.81 -6.41
CA GLY A 168 11.81 -12.40 -6.26
C GLY A 168 13.10 -11.99 -6.96
N LEU A 169 13.11 -10.80 -7.54
CA LEU A 169 14.31 -10.29 -8.19
C LEU A 169 15.29 -9.71 -7.17
N THR A 170 16.55 -9.59 -7.54
CA THR A 170 17.55 -8.93 -6.71
C THR A 170 17.20 -7.43 -6.52
N LYS A 171 17.64 -6.86 -5.40
CA LYS A 171 17.46 -5.41 -5.14
C LYS A 171 18.04 -4.55 -6.27
N ALA A 172 19.20 -4.95 -6.83
CA ALA A 172 19.81 -4.24 -7.95
C ALA A 172 18.87 -4.22 -9.18
N ARG A 173 18.26 -5.36 -9.51
CA ARG A 173 17.33 -5.43 -10.64
C ARG A 173 16.02 -4.68 -10.35
N ALA A 174 15.52 -4.73 -9.12
CA ALA A 174 14.36 -3.95 -8.71
C ALA A 174 14.62 -2.45 -8.85
N ARG A 175 15.82 -1.99 -8.47
CA ARG A 175 16.24 -0.60 -8.66
C ARG A 175 16.18 -0.16 -10.12
N GLU A 176 16.78 -0.94 -11.03
CA GLU A 176 16.76 -0.66 -12.47
C GLU A 176 15.32 -0.55 -13.00
N ILE A 177 14.44 -1.48 -12.63
CA ILE A 177 13.03 -1.47 -13.04
C ILE A 177 12.31 -0.21 -12.56
N LEU A 178 12.55 0.22 -11.32
CA LEU A 178 11.94 1.44 -10.78
C LEU A 178 12.48 2.71 -11.47
N GLU A 179 13.78 2.74 -11.80
CA GLU A 179 14.38 3.83 -12.55
C GLU A 179 13.80 3.93 -13.98
N GLU A 180 13.63 2.79 -14.67
CA GLU A 180 12.99 2.70 -15.98
C GLU A 180 11.51 3.13 -15.96
N ALA A 181 10.80 2.83 -14.86
CA ALA A 181 9.39 3.18 -14.69
C ALA A 181 9.13 4.65 -14.30
N ALA A 182 10.18 5.37 -13.87
CA ALA A 182 10.06 6.74 -13.43
C ALA A 182 9.64 7.67 -14.59
N GLY A 183 8.61 8.48 -14.34
CA GLY A 183 8.04 9.40 -15.34
C GLY A 183 6.97 8.77 -16.24
N THR A 184 6.77 7.45 -16.16
CA THR A 184 5.71 6.72 -16.88
C THR A 184 4.75 6.07 -15.88
N GLN A 185 5.12 4.94 -15.32
CA GLN A 185 4.30 4.26 -14.31
C GLN A 185 4.39 4.97 -12.96
N LEU A 186 5.58 5.39 -12.54
CA LEU A 186 5.88 5.88 -11.20
C LEU A 186 6.28 7.36 -11.21
N ASP A 187 5.91 8.08 -10.14
CA ASP A 187 6.34 9.47 -9.95
C ASP A 187 7.87 9.53 -9.76
N PRO A 188 8.59 10.28 -10.62
CA PRO A 188 10.05 10.35 -10.57
C PRO A 188 10.60 10.97 -9.28
N LYS A 189 9.84 11.84 -8.61
CA LYS A 189 10.24 12.44 -7.33
C LYS A 189 10.17 11.40 -6.21
N VAL A 190 9.15 10.56 -6.22
CA VAL A 190 8.96 9.50 -5.24
C VAL A 190 9.98 8.39 -5.47
N VAL A 191 10.22 7.99 -6.72
CA VAL A 191 11.29 7.03 -7.07
C VAL A 191 12.63 7.51 -6.56
N LYS A 192 13.00 8.78 -6.82
CA LYS A 192 14.25 9.38 -6.33
C LYS A 192 14.35 9.31 -4.79
N ALA A 193 13.26 9.62 -4.08
CA ALA A 193 13.24 9.55 -2.62
C ALA A 193 13.41 8.09 -2.12
N PHE A 194 12.74 7.13 -2.75
CA PHE A 194 12.89 5.71 -2.44
C PHE A 194 14.33 5.23 -2.65
N LEU A 195 14.95 5.54 -3.78
CA LEU A 195 16.32 5.13 -4.10
C LEU A 195 17.37 5.66 -3.11
N ALA A 196 17.09 6.77 -2.44
CA ALA A 196 17.96 7.33 -1.40
C ALA A 196 17.94 6.50 -0.09
N ILE A 197 16.95 5.65 0.11
CA ILE A 197 16.78 4.85 1.34
C ILE A 197 16.84 3.34 1.11
N GLU A 198 16.71 2.87 -0.13
CA GLU A 198 16.57 1.45 -0.47
C GLU A 198 17.61 0.57 0.22
N SER A 199 18.88 0.98 0.22
CA SER A 199 19.97 0.22 0.85
C SER A 199 19.89 0.12 2.38
N ARG A 200 19.06 0.96 3.02
CA ARG A 200 18.88 1.00 4.50
C ARG A 200 17.62 0.29 4.95
N LEU A 201 16.75 -0.12 4.02
CA LEU A 201 15.49 -0.78 4.35
C LEU A 201 15.74 -2.16 4.98
N ARG A 202 15.08 -2.40 6.14
CA ARG A 202 15.12 -3.65 6.89
C ARG A 202 13.75 -4.31 6.86
N LEU A 203 13.42 -4.92 5.74
CA LEU A 203 12.06 -5.45 5.50
C LEU A 203 11.71 -6.61 6.43
N GLU A 204 12.69 -7.41 6.87
CA GLU A 204 12.48 -8.49 7.83
C GLU A 204 12.04 -8.01 9.22
N GLU A 205 12.40 -6.76 9.57
CA GLU A 205 11.98 -6.12 10.81
C GLU A 205 10.60 -5.46 10.68
N ALA A 206 10.18 -5.12 9.46
CA ALA A 206 8.92 -4.42 9.19
C ALA A 206 7.70 -5.24 9.62
N GLU A 207 7.69 -6.54 9.37
CA GLU A 207 6.61 -7.46 9.77
C GLU A 207 6.44 -7.52 11.29
N LYS A 208 7.55 -7.37 12.04
CA LYS A 208 7.54 -7.42 13.52
C LYS A 208 7.29 -6.06 14.15
N SER A 209 7.76 -4.99 13.52
CA SER A 209 7.80 -3.65 14.11
C SER A 209 6.47 -2.89 14.04
N LEU A 210 5.73 -3.02 12.95
CA LEU A 210 4.48 -2.24 12.76
C LEU A 210 3.38 -2.65 13.75
N LEU A 211 3.29 -3.94 14.09
CA LEU A 211 2.31 -4.46 15.06
C LEU A 211 2.65 -4.13 16.52
N TYR A 212 3.92 -3.81 16.82
CA TYR A 212 4.39 -3.50 18.18
C TYR A 212 4.69 -2.02 18.41
N SER A 213 4.73 -1.20 17.35
CA SER A 213 5.02 0.25 17.43
C SER A 213 3.77 1.12 17.47
N ILE A 214 2.61 0.48 17.50
CA ILE A 214 1.27 1.02 17.63
C ILE A 214 0.74 0.68 19.02
#